data_c624f44dddccde8c22cd25757720743f
#
_entry.id   c624f44dddccde8c22cd25757720743f
#
_cell.length_a   1.000
_cell.length_b   1.000
_cell.length_c   1.000
_cell.angle_alpha   90.00
_cell.angle_beta   90.00
_cell.angle_gamma   90.00
#
_symmetry.space_group_name_H-M   'P 1'
#
loop_
_entity.id
_entity.type
_entity.pdbx_description
1 polymer ?
#
loop_
_entity_poly.entity_id
_entity_poly.type
_entity_poly.pdbx_seq_one_letter_code
_entity_poly.pdbx_strand_id
1 'polypeptide(L)'
;MKKLILLLFIPLFCLGQEDIERYKLYPTTNTYTSLLLDSFTGKIWQVQIGIKKDYPEMKYVLSDFEFSYSVESLTEMYNYAIKWWEEYSINPENSPEDIEEAKPEASLEDYMEKYKNRKRWGLGRIGQYKLYPTENMYNFVMVDVIYGHTYQVQWNIDSDKRFVQRID
;
A
#
# COMPACT_ATOMS: atom_id res chain seq x y z
N MET A 1 -19.71 56.26 30.65
CA MET A 1 -18.71 55.54 29.86
C MET A 1 -19.23 54.12 29.56
N LYS A 2 -19.72 53.88 28.35
CA LYS A 2 -20.27 52.59 27.93
C LYS A 2 -19.09 51.72 27.45
N LYS A 3 -18.82 50.63 28.18
CA LYS A 3 -17.79 49.63 27.75
C LYS A 3 -18.36 48.81 26.61
N LEU A 4 -17.80 48.98 25.42
CA LEU A 4 -18.09 48.19 24.23
C LEU A 4 -17.38 46.86 24.38
N ILE A 5 -18.10 45.76 24.65
CA ILE A 5 -17.57 44.40 24.65
C ILE A 5 -17.56 43.96 23.20
N LEU A 6 -16.36 43.97 22.57
CA LEU A 6 -16.13 43.41 21.24
C LEU A 6 -16.11 41.89 21.37
N LEU A 7 -17.23 41.24 21.06
CA LEU A 7 -17.32 39.79 20.98
C LEU A 7 -16.58 39.35 19.71
N LEU A 8 -15.34 38.87 19.88
CA LEU A 8 -14.54 38.32 18.80
C LEU A 8 -15.15 36.95 18.41
N PHE A 9 -15.98 36.95 17.39
CA PHE A 9 -16.40 35.69 16.72
C PHE A 9 -15.17 35.09 16.02
N ILE A 10 -14.50 34.18 16.69
CA ILE A 10 -13.53 33.27 16.02
C ILE A 10 -14.38 32.21 15.32
N PRO A 11 -14.46 32.19 13.99
CA PRO A 11 -15.07 31.07 13.31
C PRO A 11 -14.22 29.84 13.66
N LEU A 12 -14.77 28.94 14.46
CA LEU A 12 -14.24 27.57 14.55
C LEU A 12 -14.39 26.96 13.14
N PHE A 13 -13.35 27.11 12.32
CA PHE A 13 -13.16 26.23 11.21
C PHE A 13 -12.91 24.84 11.82
N CYS A 14 -13.98 24.07 12.02
CA CYS A 14 -13.89 22.64 12.06
C CYS A 14 -13.34 22.22 10.70
N LEU A 15 -12.03 22.26 10.54
CA LEU A 15 -11.33 21.54 9.49
C LEU A 15 -11.66 20.08 9.80
N GLY A 16 -12.63 19.53 9.07
CA GLY A 16 -12.94 18.13 9.11
C GLY A 16 -11.64 17.38 8.87
N GLN A 17 -11.05 16.87 9.93
CA GLN A 17 -9.92 15.98 9.85
C GLN A 17 -10.50 14.75 9.17
N GLU A 18 -10.23 14.55 7.86
CA GLU A 18 -10.54 13.29 7.20
C GLU A 18 -9.89 12.20 8.06
N ASP A 19 -10.69 11.28 8.59
CA ASP A 19 -10.17 10.13 9.29
C ASP A 19 -9.26 9.39 8.31
N ILE A 20 -7.95 9.42 8.61
CA ILE A 20 -6.96 8.77 7.76
C ILE A 20 -7.00 7.27 8.10
N GLU A 21 -7.81 6.55 7.36
CA GLU A 21 -7.93 5.10 7.50
C GLU A 21 -6.82 4.39 6.72
N ARG A 22 -6.24 3.35 7.32
CA ARG A 22 -5.29 2.48 6.63
C ARG A 22 -5.96 1.74 5.47
N TYR A 23 -7.13 1.15 5.70
CA TYR A 23 -7.87 0.42 4.69
C TYR A 23 -9.11 1.19 4.27
N LYS A 24 -9.21 1.52 3.00
CA LYS A 24 -10.33 2.29 2.46
C LYS A 24 -10.99 1.57 1.29
N LEU A 25 -12.33 1.48 1.33
CA LEU A 25 -13.13 0.94 0.25
C LEU A 25 -13.52 2.05 -0.72
N TYR A 26 -13.34 1.77 -2.00
CA TYR A 26 -13.75 2.63 -3.10
C TYR A 26 -14.81 1.90 -3.94
N PRO A 27 -16.04 2.40 -3.98
CA PRO A 27 -17.08 1.79 -4.80
C PRO A 27 -16.71 1.90 -6.28
N THR A 28 -17.08 0.89 -7.06
CA THR A 28 -17.01 0.94 -8.51
C THR A 28 -18.41 1.21 -9.07
N THR A 29 -18.53 1.36 -10.39
CA THR A 29 -19.83 1.45 -11.06
C THR A 29 -20.61 0.12 -11.03
N ASN A 30 -19.91 -0.99 -10.75
CA ASN A 30 -20.56 -2.27 -10.49
C ASN A 30 -20.96 -2.35 -9.01
N THR A 31 -22.28 -2.44 -8.75
CA THR A 31 -22.86 -2.47 -7.41
C THR A 31 -22.30 -3.57 -6.50
N TYR A 32 -21.77 -4.64 -7.08
CA TYR A 32 -21.24 -5.80 -6.36
C TYR A 32 -19.71 -5.80 -6.21
N THR A 33 -19.05 -4.78 -6.75
CA THR A 33 -17.59 -4.73 -6.77
C THR A 33 -17.10 -3.43 -6.16
N SER A 34 -16.12 -3.53 -5.28
CA SER A 34 -15.38 -2.40 -4.72
C SER A 34 -13.89 -2.66 -4.80
N LEU A 35 -13.07 -1.61 -4.74
CA LEU A 35 -11.65 -1.72 -4.55
C LEU A 35 -11.31 -1.44 -3.08
N LEU A 36 -10.52 -2.30 -2.46
CA LEU A 36 -9.95 -2.09 -1.14
C LEU A 36 -8.50 -1.65 -1.31
N LEU A 37 -8.16 -0.48 -0.82
CA LEU A 37 -6.81 0.05 -0.79
C LEU A 37 -6.22 -0.05 0.61
N ASP A 38 -5.01 -0.59 0.74
CA ASP A 38 -4.15 -0.30 1.88
C ASP A 38 -3.40 1.02 1.61
N SER A 39 -3.85 2.10 2.23
CA SER A 39 -3.28 3.43 2.03
C SER A 39 -1.84 3.58 2.55
N PHE A 40 -1.35 2.58 3.28
CA PHE A 40 0.00 2.51 3.81
C PHE A 40 0.98 1.92 2.79
N THR A 41 0.62 0.81 2.14
CA THR A 41 1.50 0.07 1.22
C THR A 41 1.20 0.30 -0.25
N GLY A 42 0.03 0.85 -0.58
CA GLY A 42 -0.46 0.97 -1.96
C GLY A 42 -1.04 -0.32 -2.53
N LYS A 43 -1.12 -1.39 -1.73
CA LYS A 43 -1.71 -2.66 -2.16
C LYS A 43 -3.21 -2.53 -2.39
N ILE A 44 -3.69 -3.11 -3.48
CA ILE A 44 -5.09 -3.01 -3.89
C ILE A 44 -5.67 -4.39 -4.09
N TRP A 45 -6.89 -4.57 -3.60
CA TRP A 45 -7.71 -5.75 -3.87
C TRP A 45 -9.02 -5.34 -4.53
N GLN A 46 -9.47 -6.16 -5.45
CA GLN A 46 -10.86 -6.17 -5.91
C GLN A 46 -11.67 -7.03 -4.95
N VAL A 47 -12.69 -6.45 -4.34
CA VAL A 47 -13.62 -7.11 -3.42
C VAL A 47 -14.95 -7.28 -4.15
N GLN A 48 -15.41 -8.51 -4.26
CA GLN A 48 -16.69 -8.83 -4.85
C GLN A 48 -17.64 -9.33 -3.77
N ILE A 49 -18.82 -8.70 -3.68
CA ILE A 49 -19.86 -9.09 -2.74
C ILE A 49 -20.73 -10.16 -3.43
N GLY A 50 -20.95 -11.26 -2.72
CA GLY A 50 -21.85 -12.34 -3.21
C GLY A 50 -23.30 -11.90 -3.30
N ILE A 51 -23.96 -12.19 -4.42
CA ILE A 51 -25.37 -11.87 -4.63
C ILE A 51 -26.29 -12.99 -4.12
N LYS A 52 -25.76 -14.21 -4.09
CA LYS A 52 -26.46 -15.43 -3.68
C LYS A 52 -25.48 -16.38 -2.99
N LYS A 53 -26.01 -17.32 -2.21
CA LYS A 53 -25.23 -18.33 -1.49
C LYS A 53 -24.29 -19.14 -2.42
N ASP A 54 -24.63 -19.25 -3.71
CA ASP A 54 -23.85 -19.97 -4.73
C ASP A 54 -22.82 -19.10 -5.46
N TYR A 55 -22.79 -17.78 -5.20
CA TYR A 55 -21.79 -16.85 -5.72
C TYR A 55 -20.94 -16.37 -4.54
N PRO A 56 -19.82 -17.04 -4.26
CA PRO A 56 -19.01 -16.73 -3.08
C PRO A 56 -18.45 -15.30 -3.17
N GLU A 57 -18.35 -14.70 -2.00
CA GLU A 57 -17.58 -13.48 -1.82
C GLU A 57 -16.12 -13.76 -2.19
N MET A 58 -15.50 -12.85 -2.94
CA MET A 58 -14.14 -13.02 -3.39
C MET A 58 -13.33 -11.75 -3.18
N LYS A 59 -12.08 -11.94 -2.77
CA LYS A 59 -11.09 -10.88 -2.65
C LYS A 59 -9.90 -11.23 -3.55
N TYR A 60 -9.73 -10.50 -4.63
CA TYR A 60 -8.64 -10.69 -5.58
C TYR A 60 -7.57 -9.62 -5.37
N VAL A 61 -6.31 -10.01 -5.36
CA VAL A 61 -5.20 -9.06 -5.40
C VAL A 61 -5.12 -8.48 -6.82
N LEU A 62 -5.15 -7.15 -6.95
CA LEU A 62 -4.95 -6.45 -8.22
C LEU A 62 -3.47 -6.19 -8.50
N SER A 63 -2.67 -6.06 -7.45
CA SER A 63 -1.23 -5.87 -7.55
C SER A 63 -0.54 -6.79 -6.59
N ASP A 64 0.41 -7.58 -7.07
CA ASP A 64 1.27 -8.44 -6.25
C ASP A 64 2.36 -7.63 -5.52
N PHE A 65 2.51 -6.34 -5.85
CA PHE A 65 3.52 -5.46 -5.29
C PHE A 65 2.93 -4.56 -4.20
N GLU A 66 3.67 -4.43 -3.12
CA GLU A 66 3.57 -3.32 -2.21
C GLU A 66 4.45 -2.18 -2.73
N PHE A 67 3.91 -0.98 -2.86
CA PHE A 67 4.66 0.20 -3.33
C PHE A 67 5.46 0.85 -2.20
N SER A 68 5.09 0.54 -0.97
CA SER A 68 5.86 0.83 0.24
C SER A 68 5.77 -0.38 1.17
N TYR A 69 6.80 -0.58 1.97
CA TYR A 69 6.84 -1.71 2.89
C TYR A 69 6.17 -1.37 4.22
N SER A 70 5.44 -2.32 4.77
CA SER A 70 5.03 -2.30 6.18
C SER A 70 6.14 -2.91 7.06
N VAL A 71 6.09 -2.66 8.36
CA VAL A 71 7.01 -3.31 9.31
C VAL A 71 6.86 -4.83 9.25
N GLU A 72 5.62 -5.30 9.11
CA GLU A 72 5.31 -6.71 9.00
C GLU A 72 5.94 -7.32 7.74
N SER A 73 5.78 -6.68 6.56
CA SER A 73 6.36 -7.20 5.32
C SER A 73 7.88 -7.15 5.33
N LEU A 74 8.51 -6.13 5.92
CA LEU A 74 9.98 -6.11 6.09
C LEU A 74 10.45 -7.20 7.05
N THR A 75 9.69 -7.49 8.11
CA THR A 75 10.01 -8.58 9.04
C THR A 75 9.96 -9.94 8.35
N GLU A 76 8.93 -10.18 7.53
CA GLU A 76 8.81 -11.40 6.75
C GLU A 76 9.95 -11.55 5.73
N MET A 77 10.30 -10.47 5.04
CA MET A 77 11.42 -10.44 4.09
C MET A 77 12.77 -10.73 4.79
N TYR A 78 12.99 -10.14 5.96
CA TYR A 78 14.20 -10.39 6.74
C TYR A 78 14.29 -11.85 7.20
N ASN A 79 13.22 -12.39 7.76
CA ASN A 79 13.17 -13.79 8.20
C ASN A 79 13.39 -14.76 7.02
N TYR A 80 12.83 -14.43 5.84
CA TYR A 80 13.09 -15.21 4.63
C TYR A 80 14.56 -15.12 4.20
N ALA A 81 15.16 -13.92 4.25
CA ALA A 81 16.58 -13.73 3.90
C ALA A 81 17.51 -14.51 4.83
N ILE A 82 17.24 -14.53 6.14
CA ILE A 82 18.00 -15.33 7.12
C ILE A 82 17.90 -16.83 6.78
N LYS A 83 16.69 -17.33 6.61
CA LYS A 83 16.46 -18.75 6.30
C LYS A 83 17.14 -19.17 5.00
N TRP A 84 17.02 -18.34 3.96
CA TRP A 84 17.67 -18.57 2.68
C TRP A 84 19.20 -18.59 2.83
N TRP A 85 19.77 -17.64 3.60
CA TRP A 85 21.20 -17.58 3.84
C TRP A 85 21.70 -18.78 4.65
N GLU A 86 20.96 -19.26 5.63
CA GLU A 86 21.29 -20.47 6.38
C GLU A 86 21.41 -21.68 5.45
N GLU A 87 20.44 -21.87 4.53
CA GLU A 87 20.46 -22.94 3.54
C GLU A 87 21.61 -22.75 2.54
N TYR A 88 21.87 -21.53 2.09
CA TYR A 88 22.93 -21.18 1.15
C TYR A 88 24.32 -21.40 1.74
N SER A 89 24.53 -21.06 3.00
CA SER A 89 25.83 -21.11 3.69
C SER A 89 26.35 -22.53 3.93
N ILE A 90 25.46 -23.52 4.00
CA ILE A 90 25.84 -24.92 4.19
C ILE A 90 26.08 -25.67 2.88
N ASN A 91 25.79 -25.06 1.73
CA ASN A 91 26.03 -25.69 0.44
C ASN A 91 27.54 -25.68 0.11
N PRO A 92 28.19 -26.86 -0.07
CA PRO A 92 29.63 -26.96 -0.30
C PRO A 92 30.07 -26.40 -1.66
N GLU A 93 29.14 -26.10 -2.57
CA GLU A 93 29.45 -25.50 -3.86
C GLU A 93 29.68 -23.99 -3.80
N ASN A 94 29.23 -23.34 -2.71
CA ASN A 94 29.37 -21.91 -2.53
C ASN A 94 30.73 -21.56 -1.92
N SER A 95 31.36 -20.52 -2.45
CA SER A 95 32.64 -20.06 -1.89
C SER A 95 32.42 -19.32 -0.56
N PRO A 96 33.42 -19.31 0.35
CA PRO A 96 33.32 -18.56 1.60
C PRO A 96 33.11 -17.04 1.37
N GLU A 97 33.61 -16.50 0.26
CA GLU A 97 33.47 -15.11 -0.12
C GLU A 97 32.03 -14.78 -0.54
N ASP A 98 31.42 -15.64 -1.37
CA ASP A 98 30.02 -15.49 -1.79
C ASP A 98 29.07 -15.64 -0.59
N ILE A 99 29.38 -16.53 0.35
CA ILE A 99 28.57 -16.73 1.58
C ILE A 99 28.60 -15.45 2.45
N GLU A 100 29.76 -14.82 2.62
CA GLU A 100 29.86 -13.60 3.43
C GLU A 100 29.19 -12.40 2.72
N GLU A 101 29.30 -12.29 1.38
CA GLU A 101 28.64 -11.26 0.59
C GLU A 101 27.10 -11.40 0.63
N ALA A 102 26.61 -12.63 0.63
CA ALA A 102 25.18 -12.94 0.65
C ALA A 102 24.53 -12.81 2.04
N LYS A 103 25.34 -12.57 3.08
CA LYS A 103 24.87 -12.51 4.44
C LYS A 103 23.91 -11.34 4.66
N PRO A 104 22.72 -11.60 5.24
CA PRO A 104 21.80 -10.52 5.57
C PRO A 104 22.34 -9.64 6.70
N GLU A 105 21.73 -8.48 6.87
CA GLU A 105 22.02 -7.55 7.96
C GLU A 105 21.96 -8.26 9.34
N ALA A 106 22.80 -7.82 10.29
CA ALA A 106 22.97 -8.45 11.59
C ALA A 106 21.70 -8.43 12.46
N SER A 107 20.80 -7.48 12.20
CA SER A 107 19.55 -7.35 12.93
C SER A 107 18.40 -6.91 12.01
N LEU A 108 17.16 -7.17 12.44
CA LEU A 108 15.96 -6.64 11.77
C LEU A 108 15.97 -5.11 11.76
N GLU A 109 16.51 -4.47 12.78
CA GLU A 109 16.59 -3.01 12.88
C GLU A 109 17.51 -2.44 11.80
N ASP A 110 18.70 -3.01 11.60
CA ASP A 110 19.63 -2.63 10.52
C ASP A 110 19.02 -2.86 9.15
N TYR A 111 18.33 -3.99 8.98
CA TYR A 111 17.60 -4.31 7.75
C TYR A 111 16.51 -3.27 7.45
N MET A 112 15.73 -2.87 8.46
CA MET A 112 14.69 -1.85 8.32
C MET A 112 15.27 -0.46 8.03
N GLU A 113 16.43 -0.10 8.65
CA GLU A 113 17.10 1.19 8.43
C GLU A 113 17.50 1.36 6.96
N LYS A 114 17.92 0.29 6.29
CA LYS A 114 18.21 0.24 4.86
C LYS A 114 17.02 0.71 3.99
N TYR A 115 15.78 0.49 4.45
CA TYR A 115 14.57 0.85 3.74
C TYR A 115 13.96 2.19 4.16
N LYS A 116 14.27 2.72 5.34
CA LYS A 116 13.71 4.00 5.84
C LYS A 116 13.95 5.18 4.91
N ASN A 117 15.11 5.21 4.26
CA ASN A 117 15.58 6.34 3.46
C ASN A 117 15.44 6.12 1.94
N ARG A 118 14.84 5.02 1.50
CA ARG A 118 14.63 4.76 0.08
C ARG A 118 13.45 5.55 -0.44
N LYS A 119 13.69 6.54 -1.31
CA LYS A 119 12.67 7.40 -1.94
C LYS A 119 11.62 6.64 -2.75
N ARG A 120 11.89 5.41 -3.15
CA ARG A 120 11.02 4.63 -4.04
C ARG A 120 10.27 3.51 -3.33
N TRP A 121 10.83 2.94 -2.26
CA TRP A 121 10.32 1.75 -1.57
C TRP A 121 10.63 1.81 -0.06
N GLY A 122 10.39 2.98 0.53
CA GLY A 122 10.57 3.18 1.95
C GLY A 122 9.41 2.66 2.78
N LEU A 123 9.47 2.88 4.08
CA LEU A 123 8.35 2.62 4.96
C LEU A 123 7.16 3.48 4.55
N GLY A 124 6.01 2.83 4.35
CA GLY A 124 4.74 3.49 4.05
C GLY A 124 4.25 4.38 5.20
N ARG A 125 3.25 5.17 4.90
CA ARG A 125 2.50 5.96 5.88
C ARG A 125 1.02 5.82 5.61
N ILE A 126 0.21 5.72 6.65
CA ILE A 126 -1.24 5.70 6.50
C ILE A 126 -1.68 6.96 5.75
N GLY A 127 -2.47 6.79 4.69
CA GLY A 127 -2.93 7.88 3.84
C GLY A 127 -1.97 8.28 2.73
N GLN A 128 -0.82 7.60 2.58
CA GLN A 128 0.15 7.86 1.51
C GLN A 128 -0.44 7.61 0.13
N TYR A 129 -1.19 6.53 -0.04
CA TYR A 129 -1.82 6.20 -1.31
C TYR A 129 -3.30 6.53 -1.29
N LYS A 130 -3.78 7.14 -2.38
CA LYS A 130 -5.20 7.46 -2.59
C LYS A 130 -5.64 7.02 -3.98
N LEU A 131 -6.88 6.52 -4.08
CA LEU A 131 -7.50 6.19 -5.36
C LEU A 131 -8.45 7.30 -5.79
N TYR A 132 -8.38 7.65 -7.06
CA TYR A 132 -9.27 8.60 -7.70
C TYR A 132 -10.01 7.91 -8.85
N PRO A 133 -11.34 7.91 -8.86
CA PRO A 133 -12.10 7.36 -9.98
C PRO A 133 -11.85 8.18 -11.24
N THR A 134 -11.97 7.53 -12.39
CA THR A 134 -11.92 8.17 -13.71
C THR A 134 -13.29 8.07 -14.39
N GLU A 135 -13.46 8.73 -15.52
CA GLU A 135 -14.67 8.57 -16.33
C GLU A 135 -14.81 7.15 -16.93
N ASN A 136 -13.69 6.43 -17.09
CA ASN A 136 -13.71 5.04 -17.48
C ASN A 136 -14.08 4.17 -16.26
N MET A 137 -15.21 3.49 -16.37
CA MET A 137 -15.78 2.69 -15.28
C MET A 137 -14.87 1.60 -14.72
N TYR A 138 -13.87 1.16 -15.48
CA TYR A 138 -12.93 0.11 -15.07
C TYR A 138 -11.62 0.66 -14.50
N ASN A 139 -11.39 1.99 -14.55
CA ASN A 139 -10.12 2.59 -14.21
C ASN A 139 -10.21 3.52 -13.02
N PHE A 140 -9.14 3.47 -12.21
CA PHE A 140 -8.82 4.46 -11.20
C PHE A 140 -7.38 4.95 -11.42
N VAL A 141 -7.07 6.12 -10.92
CA VAL A 141 -5.68 6.58 -10.75
C VAL A 141 -5.34 6.48 -9.28
N MET A 142 -4.29 5.71 -8.96
CA MET A 142 -3.70 5.75 -7.64
C MET A 142 -2.59 6.77 -7.62
N VAL A 143 -2.55 7.58 -6.57
CA VAL A 143 -1.52 8.62 -6.36
C VAL A 143 -0.80 8.35 -5.04
N ASP A 144 0.52 8.31 -5.10
CA ASP A 144 1.39 8.49 -3.95
C ASP A 144 1.44 10.00 -3.64
N VAL A 145 0.72 10.44 -2.61
CA VAL A 145 0.58 11.86 -2.29
C VAL A 145 1.84 12.45 -1.63
N ILE A 146 2.83 11.63 -1.30
CA ILE A 146 4.11 12.07 -0.73
C ILE A 146 5.13 12.33 -1.82
N TYR A 147 5.26 11.39 -2.76
CA TYR A 147 6.28 11.45 -3.82
C TYR A 147 5.74 11.84 -5.19
N GLY A 148 4.41 11.95 -5.34
CA GLY A 148 3.75 12.34 -6.58
C GLY A 148 3.72 11.26 -7.66
N HIS A 149 4.08 10.02 -7.34
CA HIS A 149 3.98 8.92 -8.29
C HIS A 149 2.51 8.58 -8.56
N THR A 150 2.22 8.29 -9.82
CA THR A 150 0.86 7.94 -10.26
C THR A 150 0.84 6.56 -10.91
N TYR A 151 -0.29 5.87 -10.73
CA TYR A 151 -0.47 4.51 -11.24
C TYR A 151 -1.87 4.36 -11.83
N GLN A 152 -1.95 3.76 -12.99
CA GLN A 152 -3.22 3.29 -13.54
C GLN A 152 -3.61 2.01 -12.81
N VAL A 153 -4.83 1.96 -12.31
CA VAL A 153 -5.43 0.79 -11.65
C VAL A 153 -6.63 0.36 -12.48
N GLN A 154 -6.55 -0.79 -13.10
CA GLN A 154 -7.66 -1.36 -13.84
C GLN A 154 -8.21 -2.59 -13.14
N TRP A 155 -9.49 -2.53 -12.79
CA TRP A 155 -10.24 -3.68 -12.28
C TRP A 155 -11.11 -4.27 -13.40
N ASN A 156 -11.40 -5.56 -13.33
CA ASN A 156 -12.33 -6.22 -14.26
C ASN A 156 -12.85 -7.52 -13.66
N ILE A 157 -14.01 -8.01 -14.18
CA ILE A 157 -14.50 -9.36 -13.87
C ILE A 157 -13.52 -10.39 -14.46
N ASP A 158 -13.03 -10.13 -15.67
CA ASP A 158 -12.03 -10.93 -16.35
C ASP A 158 -10.63 -10.68 -15.73
N SER A 159 -9.99 -11.75 -15.25
CA SER A 159 -8.67 -11.68 -14.59
C SER A 159 -7.59 -11.09 -15.48
N ASP A 160 -7.61 -11.42 -16.76
CA ASP A 160 -6.56 -11.05 -17.72
C ASP A 160 -6.55 -9.56 -18.04
N LYS A 161 -7.62 -8.84 -17.63
CA LYS A 161 -7.75 -7.39 -17.81
C LYS A 161 -7.47 -6.60 -16.54
N ARG A 162 -7.00 -7.25 -15.47
CA ARG A 162 -6.68 -6.60 -14.19
C ARG A 162 -5.21 -6.24 -14.16
N PHE A 163 -4.89 -4.98 -13.83
CA PHE A 163 -3.50 -4.59 -13.65
C PHE A 163 -3.38 -3.31 -12.83
N VAL A 164 -2.18 -3.12 -12.28
CA VAL A 164 -1.72 -1.84 -11.75
C VAL A 164 -0.40 -1.51 -12.44
N GLN A 165 -0.35 -0.36 -13.10
CA GLN A 165 0.81 0.07 -13.88
C GLN A 165 1.17 1.50 -13.55
N ARG A 166 2.45 1.79 -13.38
CA ARG A 166 2.96 3.15 -13.19
C ARG A 166 2.74 3.98 -14.45
N ILE A 167 2.30 5.23 -14.25
CA ILE A 167 2.22 6.26 -15.28
C ILE A 167 3.47 7.13 -15.11
N ASP A 168 4.33 7.15 -16.13
CA ASP A 168 5.55 7.97 -16.13
C ASP A 168 5.28 9.35 -16.71
#